data_f019e4c7c03a5fb2621cfbf752ac1d55
#
_entry.id   f019e4c7c03a5fb2621cfbf752ac1d55
#
_cell.length_a   1.000
_cell.length_b   1.000
_cell.length_c   1.000
_cell.angle_alpha   90.00
_cell.angle_beta   90.00
_cell.angle_gamma   90.00
#
_symmetry.space_group_name_H-M   'P 1'
#
loop_
_entity.id
_entity.type
_entity.pdbx_description
1 polymer ?
#
loop_
_entity_poly.entity_id
_entity_poly.type
_entity_poly.pdbx_seq_one_letter_code
_entity_poly.pdbx_strand_id
1 'polypeptide(L)'
;MAFDKRLIGLIIVVGFIAGLVGASYTHLMHSIQHFVYHYSSADHMSFGAAVARVSPVERLIPLIICGLIGGVGWFLIHRYGKGVVDIKTAVSGKMDMNPITTVLHATLQIITVAIGSPLGREVAPREASAGITTFLVKHFDIKQEDRQLLIACAAGAGLAAVYNSPLSAAIFTLETLLLTWNIRAMSAALICCGLATFVTRQAGVGDVIQYTMAQPSLGSHYVEFSIALGAIVALGVVLFNITQGKLPSIHRSSPVMIPISIVAFTIIGALAMYFPEILGNGKAGNELTFTNDITWTYALGLFGSKWLAVLLALAAGAYGGRITPSMMLGSTLAIVFGTFWSIAVAPISLGMAAFIGAVAFLGLAQKMPMTSCVFMLELSRFSVEMLFPIALTMGTALMVEQIIQSKLKSDK
;
A
#
# COMPACT_ATOMS: atom_id res chain seq x y z
N MET A 1 -1.30 13.93 -29.85
CA MET A 1 -1.47 15.38 -29.62
C MET A 1 -0.24 15.92 -28.88
N ALA A 2 0.24 17.11 -29.28
CA ALA A 2 1.38 17.76 -28.63
C ALA A 2 0.99 18.37 -27.27
N PHE A 3 1.96 18.56 -26.39
CA PHE A 3 1.77 19.33 -25.15
C PHE A 3 1.65 20.84 -25.52
N ASP A 4 0.64 21.50 -24.98
CA ASP A 4 0.58 22.93 -24.97
C ASP A 4 1.25 23.52 -23.71
N LYS A 5 1.60 24.82 -23.75
CA LYS A 5 2.29 25.48 -22.63
C LYS A 5 1.45 25.46 -21.31
N ARG A 6 0.13 25.51 -21.44
CA ARG A 6 -0.80 25.49 -20.31
C ARG A 6 -0.79 24.13 -19.61
N LEU A 7 -0.85 23.05 -20.39
CA LEU A 7 -0.79 21.69 -19.85
C LEU A 7 0.55 21.41 -19.17
N ILE A 8 1.67 21.85 -19.77
CA ILE A 8 3.01 21.73 -19.16
C ILE A 8 3.03 22.42 -17.80
N GLY A 9 2.54 23.67 -17.72
CA GLY A 9 2.44 24.40 -16.45
C GLY A 9 1.61 23.65 -15.39
N LEU A 10 0.47 23.09 -15.79
CA LEU A 10 -0.39 22.32 -14.88
C LEU A 10 0.26 21.01 -14.41
N ILE A 11 1.01 20.29 -15.26
CA ILE A 11 1.78 19.11 -14.89
C ILE A 11 2.79 19.44 -13.78
N ILE A 12 3.51 20.57 -13.94
CA ILE A 12 4.48 21.03 -12.94
C ILE A 12 3.77 21.36 -11.62
N VAL A 13 2.71 22.16 -11.67
CA VAL A 13 1.94 22.57 -10.46
C VAL A 13 1.36 21.35 -9.73
N VAL A 14 0.80 20.39 -10.47
CA VAL A 14 0.24 19.15 -9.90
C VAL A 14 1.32 18.33 -9.22
N GLY A 15 2.52 18.20 -9.80
CA GLY A 15 3.64 17.50 -9.18
C GLY A 15 4.07 18.15 -7.86
N PHE A 16 4.17 19.49 -7.82
CA PHE A 16 4.47 20.23 -6.59
C PHE A 16 3.39 20.06 -5.51
N ILE A 17 2.12 20.20 -5.87
CA ILE A 17 1.00 20.02 -4.94
C ILE A 17 1.02 18.61 -4.33
N ALA A 18 1.21 17.58 -5.17
CA ALA A 18 1.27 16.20 -4.70
C ALA A 18 2.46 15.96 -3.74
N GLY A 19 3.61 16.58 -4.01
CA GLY A 19 4.77 16.54 -3.14
C GLY A 19 4.50 17.19 -1.77
N LEU A 20 3.87 18.37 -1.75
CA LEU A 20 3.48 19.06 -0.52
C LEU A 20 2.45 18.24 0.30
N VAL A 21 1.45 17.67 -0.35
CA VAL A 21 0.46 16.78 0.28
C VAL A 21 1.14 15.57 0.89
N GLY A 22 2.04 14.90 0.16
CA GLY A 22 2.78 13.74 0.64
C GLY A 22 3.68 14.06 1.83
N ALA A 23 4.40 15.19 1.79
CA ALA A 23 5.22 15.66 2.88
C ALA A 23 4.39 15.97 4.13
N SER A 24 3.29 16.72 3.97
CA SER A 24 2.40 17.08 5.08
C SER A 24 1.80 15.85 5.76
N TYR A 25 1.34 14.87 4.98
CA TYR A 25 0.77 13.64 5.54
C TYR A 25 1.84 12.74 6.18
N THR A 26 3.07 12.74 5.68
CA THR A 26 4.16 12.00 6.29
C THR A 26 4.54 12.62 7.65
N HIS A 27 4.63 13.94 7.73
CA HIS A 27 4.87 14.65 9.01
C HIS A 27 3.72 14.40 9.99
N LEU A 28 2.47 14.52 9.55
CA LEU A 28 1.30 14.25 10.40
C LEU A 28 1.33 12.82 10.95
N MET A 29 1.63 11.84 10.09
CA MET A 29 1.72 10.44 10.49
C MET A 29 2.80 10.23 11.54
N HIS A 30 4.02 10.74 11.32
CA HIS A 30 5.12 10.60 12.28
C HIS A 30 4.79 11.30 13.60
N SER A 31 4.21 12.50 13.57
CA SER A 31 3.82 13.22 14.79
C SER A 31 2.84 12.42 15.66
N ILE A 32 1.84 11.79 15.03
CA ILE A 32 0.86 10.95 15.73
C ILE A 32 1.54 9.67 16.25
N GLN A 33 2.38 9.02 15.45
CA GLN A 33 3.12 7.81 15.87
C GLN A 33 4.04 8.10 17.06
N HIS A 34 4.78 9.21 17.04
CA HIS A 34 5.64 9.65 18.13
C HIS A 34 4.84 9.87 19.42
N PHE A 35 3.69 10.53 19.31
CA PHE A 35 2.81 10.77 20.46
C PHE A 35 2.21 9.48 21.02
N VAL A 36 1.69 8.60 20.16
CA VAL A 36 0.95 7.38 20.57
C VAL A 36 1.88 6.30 21.12
N TYR A 37 3.08 6.14 20.55
CA TYR A 37 4.02 5.06 20.89
C TYR A 37 5.29 5.57 21.61
N HIS A 38 5.27 6.80 22.11
CA HIS A 38 6.26 7.38 23.02
C HIS A 38 7.71 7.28 22.52
N TYR A 39 7.96 7.62 21.27
CA TYR A 39 9.31 7.70 20.70
C TYR A 39 9.49 9.02 19.93
N SER A 40 10.73 9.38 19.63
CA SER A 40 11.06 10.62 18.92
C SER A 40 12.00 10.36 17.73
N SER A 41 12.13 11.35 16.86
CA SER A 41 13.10 11.28 15.76
C SER A 41 14.55 11.19 16.26
N ALA A 42 14.84 11.67 17.48
CA ALA A 42 16.17 11.60 18.10
C ALA A 42 16.53 10.17 18.54
N ASP A 43 15.53 9.29 18.72
CA ASP A 43 15.77 7.90 19.12
C ASP A 43 16.26 7.03 17.95
N HIS A 44 16.26 7.55 16.72
CA HIS A 44 16.59 6.80 15.49
C HIS A 44 15.89 5.44 15.38
N MET A 45 14.68 5.35 15.96
CA MET A 45 13.90 4.12 16.07
C MET A 45 12.84 4.05 15.00
N SER A 46 12.68 2.87 14.38
CA SER A 46 11.57 2.62 13.45
C SER A 46 10.24 2.50 14.21
N PHE A 47 9.12 2.74 13.52
CA PHE A 47 7.78 2.52 14.08
C PHE A 47 7.62 1.09 14.61
N GLY A 48 8.11 0.08 13.88
CA GLY A 48 8.07 -1.32 14.29
C GLY A 48 8.80 -1.56 15.61
N ALA A 49 10.01 -0.99 15.77
CA ALA A 49 10.79 -1.09 17.01
C ALA A 49 10.09 -0.37 18.18
N ALA A 50 9.49 0.80 17.93
CA ALA A 50 8.73 1.53 18.95
C ALA A 50 7.52 0.73 19.44
N VAL A 51 6.73 0.17 18.52
CA VAL A 51 5.57 -0.68 18.86
C VAL A 51 5.99 -1.96 19.59
N ALA A 52 7.11 -2.57 19.21
CA ALA A 52 7.63 -3.75 19.91
C ALA A 52 8.05 -3.46 21.34
N ARG A 53 8.54 -2.24 21.62
CA ARG A 53 9.04 -1.79 22.93
C ARG A 53 7.92 -1.52 23.94
N VAL A 54 6.78 -1.00 23.51
CA VAL A 54 5.65 -0.69 24.40
C VAL A 54 4.97 -1.97 24.89
N SER A 55 4.33 -1.90 26.06
CA SER A 55 3.65 -3.05 26.65
C SER A 55 2.46 -3.52 25.78
N PRO A 56 2.01 -4.79 25.93
CA PRO A 56 0.86 -5.29 25.18
C PRO A 56 -0.42 -4.44 25.36
N VAL A 57 -0.65 -3.90 26.55
CA VAL A 57 -1.82 -3.03 26.84
C VAL A 57 -1.70 -1.68 26.13
N GLU A 58 -0.51 -1.13 26.06
CA GLU A 58 -0.21 0.12 25.30
C GLU A 58 -0.35 -0.06 23.79
N ARG A 59 -0.42 -1.27 23.28
CA ARG A 59 -0.81 -1.56 21.87
C ARG A 59 -2.32 -1.67 21.72
N LEU A 60 -3.03 -2.22 22.71
CA LEU A 60 -4.48 -2.43 22.67
C LEU A 60 -5.27 -1.10 22.76
N ILE A 61 -4.93 -0.25 23.74
CA ILE A 61 -5.71 0.98 24.01
C ILE A 61 -5.76 1.91 22.81
N PRO A 62 -4.65 2.23 22.12
CA PRO A 62 -4.69 3.06 20.92
C PRO A 62 -5.60 2.49 19.81
N LEU A 63 -5.67 1.16 19.67
CA LEU A 63 -6.53 0.54 18.67
C LEU A 63 -8.02 0.68 19.01
N ILE A 64 -8.40 0.61 20.28
CA ILE A 64 -9.79 0.90 20.71
C ILE A 64 -10.14 2.36 20.34
N ILE A 65 -9.23 3.29 20.64
CA ILE A 65 -9.38 4.72 20.30
C ILE A 65 -9.41 4.90 18.77
N CYS A 66 -8.57 4.20 18.03
CA CYS A 66 -8.56 4.18 16.57
C CYS A 66 -9.92 3.75 15.99
N GLY A 67 -10.52 2.69 16.56
CA GLY A 67 -11.85 2.22 16.20
C GLY A 67 -12.94 3.28 16.44
N LEU A 68 -12.87 4.00 17.55
CA LEU A 68 -13.79 5.11 17.85
C LEU A 68 -13.59 6.28 16.86
N ILE A 69 -12.34 6.74 16.68
CA ILE A 69 -12.02 7.85 15.76
C ILE A 69 -12.43 7.51 14.33
N GLY A 70 -12.08 6.32 13.84
CA GLY A 70 -12.44 5.84 12.51
C GLY A 70 -13.95 5.69 12.34
N GLY A 71 -14.62 5.01 13.27
CA GLY A 71 -16.05 4.78 13.24
C GLY A 71 -16.85 6.08 13.22
N VAL A 72 -16.55 7.03 14.12
CA VAL A 72 -17.21 8.34 14.17
C VAL A 72 -16.82 9.18 12.95
N GLY A 73 -15.53 9.26 12.61
CA GLY A 73 -15.07 10.11 11.54
C GLY A 73 -15.64 9.73 10.17
N TRP A 74 -15.60 8.45 9.80
CA TRP A 74 -16.19 8.01 8.52
C TRP A 74 -17.70 8.08 8.52
N PHE A 75 -18.37 7.80 9.66
CA PHE A 75 -19.80 8.03 9.79
C PHE A 75 -20.17 9.50 9.48
N LEU A 76 -19.47 10.45 10.07
CA LEU A 76 -19.73 11.89 9.85
C LEU A 76 -19.45 12.30 8.40
N ILE A 77 -18.33 11.83 7.80
CA ILE A 77 -17.97 12.12 6.41
C ILE A 77 -19.03 11.57 5.45
N HIS A 78 -19.50 10.34 5.64
CA HIS A 78 -20.50 9.72 4.76
C HIS A 78 -21.93 10.24 5.01
N ARG A 79 -22.23 10.69 6.22
CA ARG A 79 -23.56 11.22 6.56
C ARG A 79 -23.74 12.67 6.13
N TYR A 80 -22.71 13.50 6.29
CA TYR A 80 -22.79 14.95 6.12
C TYR A 80 -21.90 15.48 4.97
N GLY A 81 -20.97 14.67 4.46
CA GLY A 81 -20.11 15.05 3.34
C GLY A 81 -20.82 14.92 1.99
N LYS A 82 -20.17 15.46 0.94
CA LYS A 82 -20.67 15.42 -0.45
C LYS A 82 -20.39 14.11 -1.19
N GLY A 83 -20.27 13.00 -0.50
CA GLY A 83 -19.91 11.71 -1.08
C GLY A 83 -18.40 11.56 -1.33
N VAL A 84 -17.88 10.37 -1.06
CA VAL A 84 -16.49 10.02 -1.34
C VAL A 84 -16.44 9.37 -2.72
N VAL A 85 -15.73 10.00 -3.66
CA VAL A 85 -15.53 9.51 -5.03
C VAL A 85 -14.15 8.89 -5.13
N ASP A 86 -14.06 7.65 -5.60
CA ASP A 86 -12.77 7.00 -5.80
C ASP A 86 -12.01 7.56 -7.01
N ILE A 87 -10.67 7.41 -6.98
CA ILE A 87 -9.78 7.98 -7.98
C ILE A 87 -10.09 7.46 -9.40
N LYS A 88 -10.41 6.17 -9.56
CA LYS A 88 -10.70 5.60 -10.89
C LYS A 88 -11.97 6.18 -11.49
N THR A 89 -12.99 6.38 -10.66
CA THR A 89 -14.24 7.05 -11.06
C THR A 89 -13.97 8.50 -11.49
N ALA A 90 -13.13 9.22 -10.75
CA ALA A 90 -12.75 10.60 -11.12
C ALA A 90 -11.92 10.64 -12.42
N VAL A 91 -10.92 9.76 -12.56
CA VAL A 91 -10.10 9.63 -13.78
C VAL A 91 -10.94 9.24 -14.99
N SER A 92 -11.97 8.40 -14.83
CA SER A 92 -12.89 8.08 -15.93
C SER A 92 -13.80 9.24 -16.35
N GLY A 93 -13.80 10.33 -15.59
CA GLY A 93 -14.65 11.50 -15.84
C GLY A 93 -16.13 11.33 -15.52
N LYS A 94 -16.50 10.23 -14.83
CA LYS A 94 -17.90 9.96 -14.46
C LYS A 94 -18.39 10.85 -13.32
N MET A 95 -17.53 11.10 -12.32
CA MET A 95 -17.85 11.94 -11.17
C MET A 95 -16.62 12.73 -10.74
N ASP A 96 -16.86 13.94 -10.25
CA ASP A 96 -15.81 14.79 -9.70
C ASP A 96 -15.62 14.57 -8.20
N MET A 97 -14.38 14.56 -7.76
CA MET A 97 -14.05 14.52 -6.33
C MET A 97 -14.34 15.87 -5.69
N ASN A 98 -15.06 15.87 -4.56
CA ASN A 98 -15.19 17.08 -3.75
C ASN A 98 -13.90 17.29 -2.93
N PRO A 99 -13.18 18.40 -3.09
CA PRO A 99 -11.85 18.56 -2.48
C PRO A 99 -11.91 18.53 -0.95
N ILE A 100 -12.88 19.16 -0.32
CA ILE A 100 -13.01 19.22 1.14
C ILE A 100 -13.31 17.83 1.70
N THR A 101 -14.33 17.16 1.18
CA THR A 101 -14.68 15.79 1.62
C THR A 101 -13.53 14.83 1.41
N THR A 102 -12.84 14.93 0.27
CA THR A 102 -11.72 14.05 -0.07
C THR A 102 -10.51 14.28 0.83
N VAL A 103 -10.15 15.54 1.12
CA VAL A 103 -9.03 15.86 2.02
C VAL A 103 -9.33 15.42 3.45
N LEU A 104 -10.56 15.66 3.96
CA LEU A 104 -10.96 15.18 5.29
C LEU A 104 -10.93 13.65 5.38
N HIS A 105 -11.42 12.97 4.35
CA HIS A 105 -11.39 11.51 4.26
C HIS A 105 -9.94 10.98 4.23
N ALA A 106 -9.07 11.56 3.42
CA ALA A 106 -7.67 11.21 3.34
C ALA A 106 -6.91 11.48 4.66
N THR A 107 -7.19 12.62 5.32
CA THR A 107 -6.60 12.94 6.61
C THR A 107 -7.01 11.93 7.69
N LEU A 108 -8.27 11.52 7.71
CA LEU A 108 -8.74 10.49 8.65
C LEU A 108 -8.06 9.14 8.41
N GLN A 109 -7.79 8.76 7.15
CA GLN A 109 -6.99 7.56 6.85
C GLN A 109 -5.59 7.64 7.46
N ILE A 110 -4.89 8.78 7.31
CA ILE A 110 -3.55 8.96 7.89
C ILE A 110 -3.60 8.87 9.42
N ILE A 111 -4.58 9.51 10.07
CA ILE A 111 -4.74 9.46 11.52
C ILE A 111 -4.92 8.01 11.99
N THR A 112 -5.82 7.25 11.38
CA THR A 112 -6.09 5.87 11.79
C THR A 112 -4.89 4.94 11.53
N VAL A 113 -4.20 5.09 10.40
CA VAL A 113 -2.99 4.31 10.10
C VAL A 113 -1.85 4.66 11.05
N ALA A 114 -1.67 5.93 11.40
CA ALA A 114 -0.67 6.37 12.35
C ALA A 114 -0.91 5.81 13.77
N ILE A 115 -2.18 5.70 14.19
CA ILE A 115 -2.55 5.08 15.48
C ILE A 115 -2.34 3.56 15.47
N GLY A 116 -2.30 2.92 14.30
CA GLY A 116 -2.01 1.48 14.18
C GLY A 116 -3.00 0.68 13.33
N SER A 117 -3.95 1.31 12.61
CA SER A 117 -4.81 0.59 11.65
C SER A 117 -3.95 -0.28 10.71
N PRO A 118 -4.32 -1.57 10.48
CA PRO A 118 -3.50 -2.52 9.73
C PRO A 118 -3.51 -2.29 8.22
N LEU A 119 -3.98 -1.12 7.77
CA LEU A 119 -4.05 -0.70 6.37
C LEU A 119 -2.88 0.19 5.97
N GLY A 120 -2.69 0.37 4.68
CA GLY A 120 -1.60 1.17 4.12
C GLY A 120 -1.91 2.67 4.08
N ARG A 121 -0.86 3.47 4.12
CA ARG A 121 -0.90 4.94 4.13
C ARG A 121 -0.98 5.58 2.75
N GLU A 122 -0.82 4.82 1.69
CA GLU A 122 -0.61 5.30 0.31
C GLU A 122 -1.87 5.85 -0.36
N VAL A 123 -3.06 5.45 0.07
CA VAL A 123 -4.32 5.89 -0.56
C VAL A 123 -4.61 7.35 -0.21
N ALA A 124 -4.36 7.76 1.01
CA ALA A 124 -4.65 9.11 1.49
C ALA A 124 -3.97 10.23 0.66
N PRO A 125 -2.64 10.24 0.45
CA PRO A 125 -1.99 11.27 -0.37
C PRO A 125 -2.39 11.20 -1.84
N ARG A 126 -2.71 10.02 -2.36
CA ARG A 126 -3.22 9.85 -3.73
C ARG A 126 -4.60 10.49 -3.89
N GLU A 127 -5.52 10.23 -2.95
CA GLU A 127 -6.87 10.82 -2.95
C GLU A 127 -6.83 12.33 -2.75
N ALA A 128 -6.08 12.83 -1.77
CA ALA A 128 -5.99 14.25 -1.51
C ALA A 128 -5.41 15.01 -2.70
N SER A 129 -4.32 14.52 -3.29
CA SER A 129 -3.70 15.13 -4.48
C SER A 129 -4.66 15.12 -5.68
N ALA A 130 -5.36 14.02 -5.93
CA ALA A 130 -6.36 13.91 -6.98
C ALA A 130 -7.56 14.84 -6.74
N GLY A 131 -8.05 14.93 -5.51
CA GLY A 131 -9.17 15.80 -5.12
C GLY A 131 -8.84 17.29 -5.28
N ILE A 132 -7.66 17.71 -4.83
CA ILE A 132 -7.17 19.09 -5.00
C ILE A 132 -6.99 19.39 -6.49
N THR A 133 -6.41 18.46 -7.25
CA THR A 133 -6.23 18.61 -8.70
C THR A 133 -7.57 18.69 -9.43
N THR A 134 -8.55 17.88 -9.04
CA THR A 134 -9.92 17.96 -9.61
C THR A 134 -10.53 19.35 -9.43
N PHE A 135 -10.31 19.98 -8.27
CA PHE A 135 -10.75 21.35 -8.04
C PHE A 135 -9.94 22.36 -8.88
N LEU A 136 -8.61 22.21 -8.89
CA LEU A 136 -7.73 23.12 -9.64
C LEU A 136 -8.07 23.17 -11.13
N VAL A 137 -8.19 22.00 -11.77
CA VAL A 137 -8.39 21.91 -13.23
C VAL A 137 -9.76 22.43 -13.70
N LYS A 138 -10.74 22.61 -12.81
CA LYS A 138 -12.04 23.21 -13.13
C LYS A 138 -11.93 24.69 -13.51
N HIS A 139 -10.89 25.36 -13.05
CA HIS A 139 -10.67 26.78 -13.32
C HIS A 139 -9.92 27.04 -14.63
N PHE A 140 -9.56 25.97 -15.35
CA PHE A 140 -8.84 26.05 -16.62
C PHE A 140 -9.69 25.44 -17.73
N ASP A 141 -9.74 26.14 -18.86
CA ASP A 141 -10.34 25.62 -20.08
C ASP A 141 -9.35 24.63 -20.74
N ILE A 142 -9.46 23.36 -20.37
CA ILE A 142 -8.66 22.24 -20.87
C ILE A 142 -9.56 21.10 -21.30
N LYS A 143 -9.08 20.29 -22.24
CA LYS A 143 -9.80 19.12 -22.73
C LYS A 143 -10.06 18.10 -21.62
N GLN A 144 -11.15 17.36 -21.73
CA GLN A 144 -11.50 16.30 -20.76
C GLN A 144 -10.39 15.23 -20.62
N GLU A 145 -9.71 14.89 -21.71
CA GLU A 145 -8.58 13.95 -21.70
C GLU A 145 -7.40 14.47 -20.86
N ASP A 146 -7.11 15.79 -20.95
CA ASP A 146 -6.06 16.43 -20.18
C ASP A 146 -6.40 16.50 -18.69
N ARG A 147 -7.68 16.75 -18.39
CA ARG A 147 -8.19 16.72 -17.04
C ARG A 147 -8.04 15.33 -16.41
N GLN A 148 -8.43 14.28 -17.12
CA GLN A 148 -8.25 12.88 -16.69
C GLN A 148 -6.77 12.54 -16.47
N LEU A 149 -5.91 12.96 -17.41
CA LEU A 149 -4.46 12.78 -17.31
C LEU A 149 -3.90 13.43 -16.04
N LEU A 150 -4.25 14.70 -15.77
CA LEU A 150 -3.75 15.44 -14.60
C LEU A 150 -4.22 14.82 -13.27
N ILE A 151 -5.49 14.39 -13.18
CA ILE A 151 -6.02 13.71 -11.97
C ILE A 151 -5.30 12.39 -11.72
N ALA A 152 -5.06 11.59 -12.77
CA ALA A 152 -4.31 10.35 -12.65
C ALA A 152 -2.85 10.58 -12.24
N CYS A 153 -2.18 11.57 -12.87
CA CYS A 153 -0.81 11.96 -12.52
C CYS A 153 -0.71 12.48 -11.09
N ALA A 154 -1.70 13.23 -10.61
CA ALA A 154 -1.76 13.68 -9.21
C ALA A 154 -1.81 12.51 -8.22
N ALA A 155 -2.64 11.50 -8.52
CA ALA A 155 -2.73 10.30 -7.69
C ALA A 155 -1.42 9.50 -7.69
N GLY A 156 -0.78 9.33 -8.86
CA GLY A 156 0.53 8.68 -8.95
C GLY A 156 1.62 9.46 -8.23
N ALA A 157 1.63 10.78 -8.39
CA ALA A 157 2.57 11.68 -7.73
C ALA A 157 2.41 11.64 -6.19
N GLY A 158 1.18 11.50 -5.67
CA GLY A 158 0.92 11.26 -4.25
C GLY A 158 1.53 9.94 -3.75
N LEU A 159 1.54 8.89 -4.58
CA LEU A 159 2.22 7.63 -4.27
C LEU A 159 3.74 7.82 -4.25
N ALA A 160 4.30 8.50 -5.27
CA ALA A 160 5.72 8.80 -5.38
C ALA A 160 6.25 9.59 -4.16
N ALA A 161 5.47 10.55 -3.70
CA ALA A 161 5.81 11.40 -2.56
C ALA A 161 5.97 10.61 -1.24
N VAL A 162 5.09 9.64 -0.99
CA VAL A 162 5.08 8.88 0.28
C VAL A 162 6.15 7.80 0.33
N TYR A 163 6.43 7.17 -0.82
CA TYR A 163 7.39 6.06 -0.88
C TYR A 163 8.75 6.44 -1.46
N ASN A 164 8.93 7.69 -1.89
CA ASN A 164 10.15 8.15 -2.55
C ASN A 164 10.51 7.30 -3.78
N SER A 165 9.49 6.92 -4.55
CA SER A 165 9.56 5.96 -5.65
C SER A 165 8.95 6.54 -6.94
N PRO A 166 9.65 7.47 -7.63
CA PRO A 166 9.08 8.20 -8.77
C PRO A 166 8.80 7.33 -9.98
N LEU A 167 9.67 6.38 -10.31
CA LEU A 167 9.53 5.55 -11.50
C LEU A 167 8.37 4.57 -11.38
N SER A 168 8.30 3.82 -10.28
CA SER A 168 7.21 2.87 -10.06
C SER A 168 5.86 3.55 -9.89
N ALA A 169 5.81 4.75 -9.31
CA ALA A 169 4.57 5.52 -9.21
C ALA A 169 4.12 6.06 -10.59
N ALA A 170 5.04 6.40 -11.48
CA ALA A 170 4.70 6.72 -12.86
C ALA A 170 4.16 5.49 -13.60
N ILE A 171 4.80 4.32 -13.45
CA ILE A 171 4.32 3.03 -13.98
C ILE A 171 2.91 2.73 -13.42
N PHE A 172 2.71 2.89 -12.10
CA PHE A 172 1.41 2.73 -11.45
C PHE A 172 0.32 3.60 -12.10
N THR A 173 0.64 4.86 -12.40
CA THR A 173 -0.29 5.78 -13.07
C THR A 173 -0.74 5.24 -14.43
N LEU A 174 0.19 4.68 -15.20
CA LEU A 174 -0.09 4.12 -16.53
C LEU A 174 -0.80 2.77 -16.45
N GLU A 175 -0.32 1.87 -15.58
CA GLU A 175 -0.79 0.49 -15.46
C GLU A 175 -2.16 0.36 -14.81
N THR A 176 -2.46 1.21 -13.80
CA THR A 176 -3.67 1.01 -12.97
C THR A 176 -4.71 2.11 -13.09
N LEU A 177 -4.32 3.34 -13.43
CA LEU A 177 -5.23 4.49 -13.48
C LEU A 177 -5.61 4.88 -14.90
N LEU A 178 -4.63 5.05 -15.79
CA LEU A 178 -4.86 5.46 -17.18
C LEU A 178 -5.08 4.28 -18.12
N LEU A 179 -4.54 3.11 -17.79
CA LEU A 179 -4.57 1.89 -18.63
C LEU A 179 -4.03 2.15 -20.03
N THR A 180 -2.98 2.98 -20.15
CA THR A 180 -2.37 3.37 -21.41
C THR A 180 -0.85 3.62 -21.26
N TRP A 181 -0.10 3.34 -22.33
CA TRP A 181 1.37 3.44 -22.36
C TRP A 181 1.86 4.42 -23.44
N ASN A 182 1.05 5.44 -23.77
CA ASN A 182 1.47 6.42 -24.75
C ASN A 182 2.50 7.42 -24.17
N ILE A 183 3.35 8.00 -25.04
CA ILE A 183 4.45 8.90 -24.67
C ILE A 183 3.95 10.11 -23.87
N ARG A 184 2.76 10.64 -24.20
CA ARG A 184 2.18 11.79 -23.52
C ARG A 184 1.88 11.48 -22.04
N ALA A 185 1.22 10.37 -21.78
CA ALA A 185 0.92 9.92 -20.42
C ALA A 185 2.19 9.59 -19.64
N MET A 186 3.16 8.92 -20.29
CA MET A 186 4.45 8.58 -19.68
C MET A 186 5.22 9.85 -19.26
N SER A 187 5.36 10.82 -20.16
CA SER A 187 6.08 12.07 -19.86
C SER A 187 5.42 12.85 -18.72
N ALA A 188 4.08 12.99 -18.74
CA ALA A 188 3.34 13.67 -17.68
C ALA A 188 3.49 12.97 -16.31
N ALA A 189 3.33 11.66 -16.27
CA ALA A 189 3.46 10.87 -15.06
C ALA A 189 4.88 10.94 -14.48
N LEU A 190 5.92 10.79 -15.31
CA LEU A 190 7.31 10.88 -14.88
C LEU A 190 7.65 12.26 -14.29
N ILE A 191 7.21 13.34 -14.94
CA ILE A 191 7.45 14.71 -14.47
C ILE A 191 6.71 14.93 -13.14
N CYS A 192 5.41 14.59 -13.03
CA CYS A 192 4.66 14.76 -11.80
C CYS A 192 5.25 13.95 -10.64
N CYS A 193 5.56 12.68 -10.86
CA CYS A 193 6.12 11.80 -9.82
C CYS A 193 7.53 12.22 -9.41
N GLY A 194 8.37 12.62 -10.36
CA GLY A 194 9.71 13.14 -10.11
C GLY A 194 9.71 14.44 -9.28
N LEU A 195 8.85 15.39 -9.64
CA LEU A 195 8.69 16.64 -8.89
C LEU A 195 8.14 16.40 -7.48
N ALA A 196 7.14 15.54 -7.35
CA ALA A 196 6.58 15.20 -6.03
C ALA A 196 7.62 14.57 -5.11
N THR A 197 8.42 13.63 -5.62
CA THR A 197 9.55 13.04 -4.89
C THR A 197 10.60 14.08 -4.52
N PHE A 198 10.94 14.98 -5.42
CA PHE A 198 11.88 16.07 -5.15
C PHE A 198 11.38 16.95 -3.98
N VAL A 199 10.13 17.41 -4.05
CA VAL A 199 9.53 18.24 -2.99
C VAL A 199 9.55 17.52 -1.63
N THR A 200 9.19 16.24 -1.59
CA THR A 200 9.16 15.45 -0.35
C THR A 200 10.56 15.31 0.24
N ARG A 201 11.58 15.09 -0.58
CA ARG A 201 12.98 15.04 -0.13
C ARG A 201 13.45 16.38 0.45
N GLN A 202 13.11 17.50 -0.20
CA GLN A 202 13.45 18.84 0.29
C GLN A 202 12.74 19.15 1.64
N ALA A 203 11.57 18.57 1.86
CA ALA A 203 10.86 18.67 3.13
C ALA A 203 11.44 17.78 4.25
N GLY A 204 12.53 17.05 3.99
CA GLY A 204 13.19 16.19 4.97
C GLY A 204 12.40 14.93 5.37
N VAL A 205 11.44 14.53 4.54
CA VAL A 205 10.64 13.32 4.78
C VAL A 205 10.79 12.33 3.61
N GLY A 206 10.67 11.08 3.94
CA GLY A 206 10.82 9.98 2.98
C GLY A 206 12.21 9.34 3.04
N ASP A 207 12.27 8.15 3.62
CA ASP A 207 13.48 7.34 3.62
C ASP A 207 13.89 7.03 2.17
N VAL A 208 15.17 7.21 1.87
CA VAL A 208 15.71 6.90 0.55
C VAL A 208 15.75 5.39 0.33
N ILE A 209 16.00 4.63 1.40
CA ILE A 209 15.95 3.17 1.44
C ILE A 209 14.93 2.77 2.49
N GLN A 210 13.86 2.09 2.07
CA GLN A 210 12.77 1.67 2.96
C GLN A 210 13.05 0.32 3.61
N TYR A 211 13.80 -0.56 2.92
CA TYR A 211 14.09 -1.91 3.35
C TYR A 211 15.56 -2.26 3.12
N THR A 212 16.16 -2.92 4.10
CA THR A 212 17.51 -3.47 4.02
C THR A 212 17.43 -5.00 4.00
N MET A 213 18.35 -5.63 3.30
CA MET A 213 18.53 -7.08 3.26
C MET A 213 20.02 -7.37 3.02
N ALA A 214 20.53 -8.49 3.55
CA ALA A 214 21.83 -9.00 3.16
C ALA A 214 21.87 -9.28 1.64
N GLN A 215 23.03 -9.06 1.00
CA GLN A 215 23.18 -9.27 -0.43
C GLN A 215 22.81 -10.73 -0.79
N PRO A 216 21.87 -10.94 -1.72
CA PRO A 216 21.42 -12.28 -2.08
C PRO A 216 22.52 -13.01 -2.87
N SER A 217 22.79 -14.23 -2.48
CA SER A 217 23.46 -15.18 -3.36
C SER A 217 22.40 -15.97 -4.13
N LEU A 218 22.38 -15.86 -5.44
CA LEU A 218 21.54 -16.69 -6.29
C LEU A 218 22.14 -18.11 -6.31
N GLY A 219 21.53 -19.04 -5.57
CA GLY A 219 21.92 -20.46 -5.60
C GLY A 219 21.43 -21.16 -6.86
N SER A 220 21.93 -22.40 -7.12
CA SER A 220 21.59 -23.18 -8.31
C SER A 220 20.09 -23.54 -8.47
N HIS A 221 19.31 -23.57 -7.38
CA HIS A 221 17.88 -23.96 -7.38
C HIS A 221 16.91 -22.80 -7.36
N TYR A 222 17.36 -21.63 -7.76
CA TYR A 222 16.54 -20.42 -7.74
C TYR A 222 15.40 -20.42 -8.74
N VAL A 223 15.61 -21.06 -9.89
CA VAL A 223 14.61 -21.14 -10.97
C VAL A 223 13.41 -21.96 -10.49
N GLU A 224 13.67 -23.17 -10.00
CA GLU A 224 12.64 -24.09 -9.52
C GLU A 224 11.89 -23.50 -8.33
N PHE A 225 12.64 -22.90 -7.40
CA PHE A 225 12.04 -22.21 -6.25
C PHE A 225 11.13 -21.06 -6.66
N SER A 226 11.57 -20.20 -7.59
CA SER A 226 10.78 -19.06 -8.06
C SER A 226 9.47 -19.49 -8.72
N ILE A 227 9.51 -20.56 -9.52
CA ILE A 227 8.31 -21.14 -10.14
C ILE A 227 7.37 -21.69 -9.07
N ALA A 228 7.87 -22.47 -8.13
CA ALA A 228 7.07 -23.04 -7.06
C ALA A 228 6.46 -21.96 -6.15
N LEU A 229 7.26 -20.96 -5.75
CA LEU A 229 6.79 -19.83 -4.96
C LEU A 229 5.68 -19.04 -5.68
N GLY A 230 5.81 -18.84 -7.00
CA GLY A 230 4.79 -18.19 -7.81
C GLY A 230 3.43 -18.88 -7.72
N ALA A 231 3.41 -20.21 -7.79
CA ALA A 231 2.18 -20.98 -7.64
C ALA A 231 1.56 -20.85 -6.23
N ILE A 232 2.39 -20.91 -5.19
CA ILE A 232 1.94 -20.76 -3.78
C ILE A 232 1.40 -19.36 -3.54
N VAL A 233 2.06 -18.32 -4.04
CA VAL A 233 1.60 -16.93 -3.93
C VAL A 233 0.25 -16.73 -4.64
N ALA A 234 0.08 -17.32 -5.83
CA ALA A 234 -1.19 -17.25 -6.56
C ALA A 234 -2.35 -17.85 -5.75
N LEU A 235 -2.14 -19.03 -5.14
CA LEU A 235 -3.13 -19.65 -4.24
C LEU A 235 -3.46 -18.73 -3.05
N GLY A 236 -2.45 -18.15 -2.40
CA GLY A 236 -2.62 -17.21 -1.30
C GLY A 236 -3.45 -15.99 -1.70
N VAL A 237 -3.14 -15.37 -2.85
CA VAL A 237 -3.87 -14.19 -3.34
C VAL A 237 -5.31 -14.53 -3.72
N VAL A 238 -5.54 -15.64 -4.42
CA VAL A 238 -6.91 -16.08 -4.76
C VAL A 238 -7.74 -16.29 -3.50
N LEU A 239 -7.19 -16.96 -2.49
CA LEU A 239 -7.86 -17.19 -1.23
C LEU A 239 -8.14 -15.87 -0.48
N PHE A 240 -7.16 -14.95 -0.47
CA PHE A 240 -7.34 -13.61 0.11
C PHE A 240 -8.47 -12.84 -0.58
N ASN A 241 -8.49 -12.84 -1.90
CA ASN A 241 -9.53 -12.14 -2.67
C ASN A 241 -10.92 -12.76 -2.46
N ILE A 242 -11.02 -14.09 -2.35
CA ILE A 242 -12.28 -14.79 -2.02
C ILE A 242 -12.78 -14.40 -0.64
N THR A 243 -11.90 -14.41 0.37
CA THR A 243 -12.29 -14.06 1.75
C THR A 243 -12.69 -12.59 1.86
N GLN A 244 -11.95 -11.70 1.19
CA GLN A 244 -12.29 -10.28 1.12
C GLN A 244 -13.62 -10.04 0.39
N GLY A 245 -13.88 -10.76 -0.70
CA GLY A 245 -15.13 -10.62 -1.47
C GLY A 245 -16.39 -11.09 -0.73
N LYS A 246 -16.21 -11.87 0.35
CA LYS A 246 -17.30 -12.33 1.23
C LYS A 246 -17.55 -11.41 2.43
N LEU A 247 -16.79 -10.33 2.58
CA LEU A 247 -17.00 -9.40 3.68
C LEU A 247 -18.36 -8.71 3.59
N PRO A 248 -19.05 -8.52 4.72
CA PRO A 248 -20.33 -7.81 4.74
C PRO A 248 -20.12 -6.34 4.31
N SER A 249 -21.06 -5.82 3.52
CA SER A 249 -21.09 -4.40 3.19
C SER A 249 -21.73 -3.62 4.33
N ILE A 250 -20.98 -2.72 4.96
CA ILE A 250 -21.52 -1.82 5.97
C ILE A 250 -21.95 -0.52 5.32
N HIS A 251 -23.20 -0.08 5.62
CA HIS A 251 -23.64 1.28 5.30
C HIS A 251 -22.89 2.29 6.18
N ARG A 252 -21.86 2.91 5.60
CA ARG A 252 -20.98 3.86 6.31
C ARG A 252 -21.69 5.11 6.85
N SER A 253 -22.86 5.46 6.32
CA SER A 253 -23.73 6.51 6.84
C SER A 253 -24.64 6.06 8.00
N SER A 254 -24.55 4.79 8.42
CA SER A 254 -25.29 4.25 9.56
C SER A 254 -24.49 4.39 10.85
N PRO A 255 -25.08 4.83 11.97
CA PRO A 255 -24.40 4.93 13.26
C PRO A 255 -23.93 3.56 13.81
N VAL A 256 -24.48 2.44 13.31
CA VAL A 256 -24.07 1.07 13.64
C VAL A 256 -22.60 0.82 13.27
N MET A 257 -22.06 1.58 12.32
CA MET A 257 -20.63 1.52 11.96
C MET A 257 -19.72 1.80 13.18
N ILE A 258 -20.11 2.67 14.10
CA ILE A 258 -19.29 3.10 15.24
C ILE A 258 -18.97 1.91 16.16
N PRO A 259 -19.95 1.20 16.75
CA PRO A 259 -19.66 0.05 17.61
C PRO A 259 -18.96 -1.09 16.85
N ILE A 260 -19.30 -1.34 15.59
CA ILE A 260 -18.61 -2.36 14.78
C ILE A 260 -17.13 -2.00 14.62
N SER A 261 -16.81 -0.74 14.34
CA SER A 261 -15.42 -0.29 14.22
C SER A 261 -14.66 -0.45 15.54
N ILE A 262 -15.27 -0.07 16.68
CA ILE A 262 -14.64 -0.25 18.00
C ILE A 262 -14.36 -1.74 18.27
N VAL A 263 -15.31 -2.63 18.05
CA VAL A 263 -15.14 -4.06 18.27
C VAL A 263 -14.05 -4.64 17.36
N ALA A 264 -14.08 -4.35 16.08
CA ALA A 264 -13.10 -4.83 15.12
C ALA A 264 -11.68 -4.38 15.48
N PHE A 265 -11.51 -3.09 15.80
CA PHE A 265 -10.21 -2.56 16.18
C PHE A 265 -9.75 -3.03 17.57
N THR A 266 -10.66 -3.34 18.48
CA THR A 266 -10.33 -4.03 19.76
C THR A 266 -9.75 -5.42 19.50
N ILE A 267 -10.35 -6.19 18.57
CA ILE A 267 -9.83 -7.52 18.20
C ILE A 267 -8.46 -7.39 17.53
N ILE A 268 -8.27 -6.38 16.63
CA ILE A 268 -6.96 -6.10 16.01
C ILE A 268 -5.93 -5.75 17.09
N GLY A 269 -6.31 -4.94 18.08
CA GLY A 269 -5.44 -4.59 19.21
C GLY A 269 -5.06 -5.80 20.06
N ALA A 270 -6.02 -6.73 20.31
CA ALA A 270 -5.75 -7.97 21.01
C ALA A 270 -4.77 -8.89 20.23
N LEU A 271 -4.90 -8.97 18.91
CA LEU A 271 -3.91 -9.67 18.07
C LEU A 271 -2.53 -8.99 18.14
N ALA A 272 -2.48 -7.67 18.18
CA ALA A 272 -1.24 -6.90 18.27
C ALA A 272 -0.52 -7.03 19.62
N MET A 273 -1.20 -7.52 20.66
CA MET A 273 -0.54 -7.89 21.92
C MET A 273 0.50 -8.99 21.71
N TYR A 274 0.25 -9.90 20.76
CA TYR A 274 1.11 -11.05 20.44
C TYR A 274 1.93 -10.84 19.16
N PHE A 275 1.39 -10.10 18.18
CA PHE A 275 1.99 -9.83 16.89
C PHE A 275 2.02 -8.32 16.62
N PRO A 276 2.94 -7.57 17.28
CA PRO A 276 3.00 -6.11 17.19
C PRO A 276 3.19 -5.59 15.75
N GLU A 277 3.82 -6.36 14.88
CA GLU A 277 4.14 -5.99 13.50
C GLU A 277 2.90 -5.91 12.59
N ILE A 278 1.74 -6.38 13.04
CA ILE A 278 0.49 -6.19 12.27
C ILE A 278 0.02 -4.75 12.29
N LEU A 279 0.46 -3.94 13.27
CA LEU A 279 0.08 -2.54 13.39
C LEU A 279 0.66 -1.67 12.27
N GLY A 280 -0.10 -0.65 11.93
CA GLY A 280 0.22 0.21 10.80
C GLY A 280 0.21 -0.55 9.48
N ASN A 281 0.92 -0.03 8.48
CA ASN A 281 0.89 -0.54 7.12
C ASN A 281 1.54 -1.94 6.92
N GLY A 282 2.27 -2.48 7.91
CA GLY A 282 2.96 -3.77 7.81
C GLY A 282 4.45 -3.66 7.42
N LYS A 283 5.03 -2.45 7.44
CA LYS A 283 6.46 -2.25 7.18
C LYS A 283 7.32 -3.09 8.14
N ALA A 284 6.99 -3.11 9.43
CA ALA A 284 7.71 -3.86 10.46
C ALA A 284 7.80 -5.37 10.16
N GLY A 285 6.70 -5.99 9.74
CA GLY A 285 6.70 -7.41 9.38
C GLY A 285 7.53 -7.71 8.12
N ASN A 286 7.54 -6.80 7.14
CA ASN A 286 8.42 -6.92 5.98
C ASN A 286 9.90 -6.79 6.37
N GLU A 287 10.26 -5.86 7.27
CA GLU A 287 11.62 -5.71 7.78
C GLU A 287 12.12 -7.01 8.42
N LEU A 288 11.34 -7.61 9.34
CA LEU A 288 11.69 -8.89 9.98
C LEU A 288 11.87 -10.03 8.99
N THR A 289 11.02 -10.11 7.97
CA THR A 289 11.12 -11.19 6.98
C THR A 289 12.28 -11.00 6.02
N PHE A 290 12.61 -9.76 5.64
CA PHE A 290 13.71 -9.47 4.70
C PHE A 290 15.08 -9.61 5.37
N THR A 291 15.21 -9.32 6.67
CA THR A 291 16.42 -9.57 7.46
C THR A 291 16.54 -11.01 7.93
N ASN A 292 15.49 -11.80 7.76
CA ASN A 292 15.38 -13.19 8.25
C ASN A 292 15.48 -13.31 9.78
N ASP A 293 15.04 -12.28 10.50
CA ASP A 293 15.01 -12.25 11.97
C ASP A 293 13.72 -12.88 12.53
N ILE A 294 13.22 -13.92 11.87
CA ILE A 294 11.91 -14.52 12.16
C ILE A 294 11.92 -16.04 11.95
N THR A 295 11.28 -16.78 12.87
CA THR A 295 11.05 -18.21 12.66
C THR A 295 9.84 -18.46 11.75
N TRP A 296 9.80 -19.63 11.09
CA TRP A 296 8.66 -19.97 10.23
C TRP A 296 7.33 -20.08 11.01
N THR A 297 7.38 -20.50 12.27
CA THR A 297 6.20 -20.59 13.15
C THR A 297 5.63 -19.20 13.48
N TYR A 298 6.50 -18.25 13.80
CA TYR A 298 6.09 -16.87 14.02
C TYR A 298 5.61 -16.21 12.71
N ALA A 299 6.27 -16.46 11.58
CA ALA A 299 5.86 -15.98 10.27
C ALA A 299 4.46 -16.48 9.88
N LEU A 300 4.12 -17.75 10.20
CA LEU A 300 2.79 -18.31 9.97
C LEU A 300 1.73 -17.61 10.84
N GLY A 301 2.03 -17.37 12.13
CA GLY A 301 1.17 -16.62 13.04
C GLY A 301 0.96 -15.18 12.57
N LEU A 302 2.04 -14.55 12.13
CA LEU A 302 2.03 -13.18 11.62
C LEU A 302 1.22 -13.06 10.30
N PHE A 303 1.35 -14.04 9.41
CA PHE A 303 0.55 -14.16 8.19
C PHE A 303 -0.95 -14.19 8.50
N GLY A 304 -1.36 -15.12 9.37
CA GLY A 304 -2.77 -15.27 9.76
C GLY A 304 -3.32 -14.04 10.49
N SER A 305 -2.53 -13.48 11.41
CA SER A 305 -2.92 -12.30 12.18
C SER A 305 -3.04 -11.05 11.29
N LYS A 306 -2.12 -10.84 10.35
CA LYS A 306 -2.21 -9.72 9.39
C LYS A 306 -3.38 -9.88 8.44
N TRP A 307 -3.60 -11.10 7.94
CA TRP A 307 -4.75 -11.42 7.09
C TRP A 307 -6.06 -11.08 7.80
N LEU A 308 -6.25 -11.59 9.01
CA LEU A 308 -7.44 -11.33 9.80
C LEU A 308 -7.60 -9.84 10.15
N ALA A 309 -6.52 -9.16 10.56
CA ALA A 309 -6.55 -7.75 10.90
C ALA A 309 -6.99 -6.88 9.72
N VAL A 310 -6.47 -7.14 8.50
CA VAL A 310 -6.88 -6.42 7.29
C VAL A 310 -8.36 -6.66 6.99
N LEU A 311 -8.83 -7.91 7.06
CA LEU A 311 -10.24 -8.24 6.81
C LEU A 311 -11.16 -7.59 7.85
N LEU A 312 -10.81 -7.59 9.13
CA LEU A 312 -11.58 -6.93 10.19
C LEU A 312 -11.68 -5.42 9.97
N ALA A 313 -10.56 -4.77 9.64
CA ALA A 313 -10.57 -3.33 9.35
C ALA A 313 -11.47 -3.00 8.16
N LEU A 314 -11.37 -3.76 7.06
CA LEU A 314 -12.22 -3.58 5.87
C LEU A 314 -13.70 -3.86 6.19
N ALA A 315 -13.99 -4.94 6.93
CA ALA A 315 -15.34 -5.29 7.37
C ALA A 315 -15.95 -4.20 8.28
N ALA A 316 -15.14 -3.53 9.08
CA ALA A 316 -15.55 -2.39 9.90
C ALA A 316 -15.75 -1.09 9.10
N GLY A 317 -15.55 -1.12 7.79
CA GLY A 317 -15.70 0.04 6.92
C GLY A 317 -14.51 1.00 6.91
N ALA A 318 -13.37 0.62 7.50
CA ALA A 318 -12.17 1.42 7.48
C ALA A 318 -11.60 1.57 6.06
N TYR A 319 -10.96 2.72 5.83
CA TYR A 319 -10.27 3.04 4.59
C TYR A 319 -8.76 3.05 4.77
N GLY A 320 -8.04 2.64 3.74
CA GLY A 320 -6.60 2.65 3.66
C GLY A 320 -6.11 1.79 2.51
N GLY A 321 -4.83 1.88 2.22
CA GLY A 321 -4.19 1.10 1.17
C GLY A 321 -3.92 -0.34 1.56
N ARG A 322 -3.55 -1.14 0.56
CA ARG A 322 -3.20 -2.55 0.75
C ARG A 322 -1.85 -2.90 0.11
N ILE A 323 -1.07 -1.90 -0.30
CA ILE A 323 0.27 -2.12 -0.90
C ILE A 323 1.14 -2.86 0.12
N THR A 324 1.53 -2.19 1.19
CA THR A 324 2.43 -2.76 2.20
C THR A 324 1.82 -3.95 2.96
N PRO A 325 0.50 -3.96 3.30
CA PRO A 325 -0.14 -5.16 3.84
C PRO A 325 -0.04 -6.39 2.92
N SER A 326 -0.23 -6.23 1.60
CA SER A 326 -0.06 -7.32 0.63
C SER A 326 1.39 -7.81 0.57
N MET A 327 2.37 -6.90 0.63
CA MET A 327 3.78 -7.27 0.72
C MET A 327 4.05 -8.13 1.95
N MET A 328 3.52 -7.75 3.11
CA MET A 328 3.70 -8.48 4.36
C MET A 328 3.07 -9.88 4.32
N LEU A 329 1.91 -10.03 3.69
CA LEU A 329 1.30 -11.34 3.46
C LEU A 329 2.19 -12.20 2.54
N GLY A 330 2.71 -11.62 1.47
CA GLY A 330 3.59 -12.34 0.54
C GLY A 330 4.93 -12.72 1.17
N SER A 331 5.54 -11.83 1.94
CA SER A 331 6.83 -12.07 2.59
C SER A 331 6.75 -13.15 3.67
N THR A 332 5.73 -13.08 4.53
CA THR A 332 5.52 -14.10 5.59
C THR A 332 5.16 -15.47 5.02
N LEU A 333 4.32 -15.52 3.97
CA LEU A 333 4.02 -16.77 3.25
C LEU A 333 5.28 -17.39 2.65
N ALA A 334 6.14 -16.56 2.06
CA ALA A 334 7.39 -17.01 1.44
C ALA A 334 8.42 -17.49 2.47
N ILE A 335 8.49 -16.91 3.68
CA ILE A 335 9.32 -17.48 4.78
C ILE A 335 8.86 -18.88 5.12
N VAL A 336 7.56 -19.10 5.30
CA VAL A 336 7.01 -20.44 5.62
C VAL A 336 7.34 -21.43 4.51
N PHE A 337 7.00 -21.09 3.26
CA PHE A 337 7.27 -21.95 2.12
C PHE A 337 8.76 -22.20 1.91
N GLY A 338 9.59 -21.16 1.98
CA GLY A 338 11.04 -21.23 1.80
C GLY A 338 11.74 -22.08 2.87
N THR A 339 11.24 -22.07 4.10
CA THR A 339 11.77 -22.95 5.15
C THR A 339 11.52 -24.43 4.80
N PHE A 340 10.30 -24.79 4.40
CA PHE A 340 10.00 -26.16 3.99
C PHE A 340 10.74 -26.56 2.73
N TRP A 341 10.90 -25.68 1.77
CA TRP A 341 11.72 -25.89 0.58
C TRP A 341 13.18 -26.16 0.94
N SER A 342 13.74 -25.37 1.86
CA SER A 342 15.13 -25.54 2.29
C SER A 342 15.38 -26.88 2.98
N ILE A 343 14.38 -27.44 3.64
CA ILE A 343 14.46 -28.76 4.30
C ILE A 343 14.31 -29.90 3.27
N ALA A 344 13.38 -29.75 2.32
CA ALA A 344 12.97 -30.86 1.44
C ALA A 344 13.73 -30.92 0.12
N VAL A 345 14.24 -29.81 -0.40
CA VAL A 345 14.83 -29.71 -1.74
C VAL A 345 16.24 -29.16 -1.68
N ALA A 346 16.44 -27.90 -1.34
CA ALA A 346 17.76 -27.26 -1.30
C ALA A 346 17.73 -25.96 -0.47
N PRO A 347 18.82 -25.64 0.25
CA PRO A 347 18.90 -24.38 1.01
C PRO A 347 18.74 -23.15 0.12
N ILE A 348 17.95 -22.16 0.58
CA ILE A 348 17.76 -20.86 -0.06
C ILE A 348 17.89 -19.73 0.95
N SER A 349 18.16 -18.52 0.46
CA SER A 349 18.08 -17.30 1.28
C SER A 349 16.62 -16.98 1.60
N LEU A 350 16.21 -17.13 2.88
CA LEU A 350 14.83 -16.87 3.30
C LEU A 350 14.44 -15.39 3.18
N GLY A 351 15.37 -14.46 3.46
CA GLY A 351 15.13 -13.03 3.28
C GLY A 351 14.84 -12.69 1.81
N MET A 352 15.55 -13.32 0.88
CA MET A 352 15.31 -13.15 -0.54
C MET A 352 13.99 -13.81 -0.97
N ALA A 353 13.69 -15.01 -0.47
CA ALA A 353 12.40 -15.66 -0.70
C ALA A 353 11.24 -14.75 -0.25
N ALA A 354 11.36 -14.13 0.94
CA ALA A 354 10.40 -13.18 1.47
C ALA A 354 10.24 -11.95 0.56
N PHE A 355 11.36 -11.41 0.08
CA PHE A 355 11.31 -10.25 -0.82
C PHE A 355 10.60 -10.58 -2.15
N ILE A 356 10.91 -11.68 -2.79
CA ILE A 356 10.28 -12.14 -4.03
C ILE A 356 8.79 -12.42 -3.80
N GLY A 357 8.44 -13.07 -2.68
CA GLY A 357 7.06 -13.34 -2.30
C GLY A 357 6.25 -12.06 -2.06
N ALA A 358 6.86 -11.05 -1.43
CA ALA A 358 6.23 -9.73 -1.24
C ALA A 358 5.92 -9.06 -2.59
N VAL A 359 6.87 -9.07 -3.53
CA VAL A 359 6.68 -8.50 -4.88
C VAL A 359 5.52 -9.18 -5.60
N ALA A 360 5.53 -10.51 -5.64
CA ALA A 360 4.55 -11.28 -6.38
C ALA A 360 3.13 -11.16 -5.77
N PHE A 361 3.02 -11.26 -4.44
CA PHE A 361 1.73 -11.11 -3.76
C PHE A 361 1.15 -9.70 -3.97
N LEU A 362 1.98 -8.66 -3.86
CA LEU A 362 1.58 -7.29 -4.13
C LEU A 362 1.06 -7.12 -5.56
N GLY A 363 1.84 -7.59 -6.54
CA GLY A 363 1.52 -7.43 -7.96
C GLY A 363 0.19 -8.07 -8.34
N LEU A 364 -0.08 -9.28 -7.84
CA LEU A 364 -1.34 -9.97 -8.07
C LEU A 364 -2.49 -9.34 -7.28
N ALA A 365 -2.33 -9.16 -5.96
CA ALA A 365 -3.42 -8.69 -5.10
C ALA A 365 -3.91 -7.28 -5.47
N GLN A 366 -3.03 -6.42 -5.96
CA GLN A 366 -3.38 -5.05 -6.37
C GLN A 366 -3.50 -4.88 -7.89
N LYS A 367 -3.31 -5.94 -8.68
CA LYS A 367 -3.37 -5.94 -10.16
C LYS A 367 -2.42 -4.91 -10.78
N MET A 368 -1.18 -4.91 -10.30
CA MET A 368 -0.13 -4.00 -10.73
C MET A 368 1.24 -4.69 -10.80
N PRO A 369 1.38 -5.76 -11.63
CA PRO A 369 2.58 -6.59 -11.67
C PRO A 369 3.83 -5.81 -12.05
N MET A 370 3.79 -4.95 -13.07
CA MET A 370 4.95 -4.17 -13.51
C MET A 370 5.34 -3.14 -12.44
N THR A 371 4.34 -2.46 -11.88
CA THR A 371 4.54 -1.52 -10.77
C THR A 371 5.22 -2.19 -9.59
N SER A 372 4.75 -3.37 -9.16
CA SER A 372 5.29 -4.03 -7.97
C SER A 372 6.75 -4.44 -8.13
N CYS A 373 7.15 -4.92 -9.32
CA CYS A 373 8.54 -5.28 -9.61
C CYS A 373 9.47 -4.06 -9.46
N VAL A 374 9.13 -2.93 -10.10
CA VAL A 374 9.94 -1.72 -10.04
C VAL A 374 9.87 -1.04 -8.68
N PHE A 375 8.69 -1.05 -8.05
CA PHE A 375 8.45 -0.46 -6.73
C PHE A 375 9.37 -1.05 -5.66
N MET A 376 9.49 -2.36 -5.60
CA MET A 376 10.31 -3.02 -4.62
C MET A 376 11.81 -2.77 -4.82
N LEU A 377 12.25 -2.65 -6.08
CA LEU A 377 13.64 -2.28 -6.38
C LEU A 377 13.95 -0.83 -5.98
N GLU A 378 13.01 0.11 -6.20
CA GLU A 378 13.17 1.50 -5.75
C GLU A 378 13.19 1.62 -4.23
N LEU A 379 12.38 0.82 -3.50
CA LEU A 379 12.31 0.85 -2.04
C LEU A 379 13.53 0.26 -1.34
N SER A 380 14.15 -0.73 -1.94
CA SER A 380 15.25 -1.51 -1.34
C SER A 380 16.61 -1.20 -1.92
N ARG A 381 16.67 -0.68 -3.15
CA ARG A 381 17.88 -0.47 -3.95
C ARG A 381 18.73 -1.73 -4.14
N PHE A 382 18.07 -2.88 -4.22
CA PHE A 382 18.75 -4.14 -4.48
C PHE A 382 19.25 -4.22 -5.92
N SER A 383 20.17 -5.17 -6.15
CA SER A 383 20.73 -5.41 -7.47
C SER A 383 19.66 -5.75 -8.51
N VAL A 384 19.86 -5.29 -9.73
CA VAL A 384 19.01 -5.62 -10.91
C VAL A 384 18.94 -7.13 -11.16
N GLU A 385 19.89 -7.93 -10.66
CA GLU A 385 19.86 -9.40 -10.73
C GLU A 385 18.61 -10.00 -10.07
N MET A 386 18.03 -9.29 -9.10
CA MET A 386 16.78 -9.69 -8.47
C MET A 386 15.57 -9.69 -9.43
N LEU A 387 15.65 -8.98 -10.56
CA LEU A 387 14.60 -9.01 -11.57
C LEU A 387 14.36 -10.39 -12.15
N PHE A 388 15.39 -11.23 -12.22
CA PHE A 388 15.27 -12.57 -12.78
C PHE A 388 14.32 -13.46 -11.94
N PRO A 389 14.58 -13.73 -10.63
CA PRO A 389 13.67 -14.53 -9.82
C PRO A 389 12.30 -13.86 -9.63
N ILE A 390 12.24 -12.51 -9.56
CA ILE A 390 10.97 -11.75 -9.49
C ILE A 390 10.14 -12.02 -10.75
N ALA A 391 10.73 -11.94 -11.95
CA ALA A 391 10.00 -12.14 -13.20
C ALA A 391 9.45 -13.57 -13.31
N LEU A 392 10.23 -14.59 -12.93
CA LEU A 392 9.78 -15.98 -12.92
C LEU A 392 8.62 -16.20 -11.94
N THR A 393 8.76 -15.71 -10.70
CA THR A 393 7.72 -15.84 -9.68
C THR A 393 6.45 -15.09 -10.09
N MET A 394 6.58 -13.86 -10.58
CA MET A 394 5.44 -13.06 -11.02
C MET A 394 4.75 -13.69 -12.24
N GLY A 395 5.50 -14.11 -13.25
CA GLY A 395 4.96 -14.75 -14.45
C GLY A 395 4.20 -16.03 -14.11
N THR A 396 4.79 -16.88 -13.26
CA THR A 396 4.13 -18.11 -12.80
C THR A 396 2.88 -17.79 -11.98
N ALA A 397 2.96 -16.81 -11.08
CA ALA A 397 1.82 -16.43 -10.24
C ALA A 397 0.64 -15.90 -11.08
N LEU A 398 0.90 -15.05 -12.08
CA LEU A 398 -0.12 -14.56 -13.00
C LEU A 398 -0.79 -15.70 -13.80
N MET A 399 0.03 -16.63 -14.30
CA MET A 399 -0.47 -17.79 -15.08
C MET A 399 -1.33 -18.70 -14.21
N VAL A 400 -0.88 -19.03 -13.00
CA VAL A 400 -1.63 -19.91 -12.08
C VAL A 400 -2.91 -19.23 -11.61
N GLU A 401 -2.88 -17.93 -11.28
CA GLU A 401 -4.09 -17.17 -10.92
C GLU A 401 -5.13 -17.24 -12.06
N GLN A 402 -4.70 -17.03 -13.32
CA GLN A 402 -5.59 -17.07 -14.47
C GLN A 402 -6.22 -18.47 -14.66
N ILE A 403 -5.43 -19.55 -14.49
CA ILE A 403 -5.94 -20.93 -14.56
C ILE A 403 -6.99 -21.18 -13.47
N ILE A 404 -6.73 -20.77 -12.23
CA ILE A 404 -7.67 -20.94 -11.11
C ILE A 404 -8.96 -20.16 -11.38
N GLN A 405 -8.85 -18.90 -11.79
CA GLN A 405 -10.01 -18.05 -12.08
C GLN A 405 -10.85 -18.58 -13.24
N SER A 406 -10.24 -19.17 -14.28
CA SER A 406 -10.98 -19.78 -15.39
C SER A 406 -11.80 -20.99 -14.92
N LYS A 407 -11.25 -21.86 -14.07
CA LYS A 407 -11.95 -22.99 -13.48
C LYS A 407 -13.11 -22.54 -12.58
N LEU A 408 -12.86 -21.57 -11.68
CA LEU A 408 -13.91 -21.04 -10.80
C LEU A 408 -15.08 -20.37 -11.55
N LYS A 409 -14.88 -19.94 -12.80
CA LYS A 409 -15.94 -19.41 -13.68
C LYS A 409 -16.68 -20.50 -14.43
N SER A 410 -16.02 -21.60 -14.77
CA SER A 410 -16.67 -22.73 -15.46
C SER A 410 -17.61 -23.54 -14.55
N ASP A 411 -17.37 -23.48 -13.22
CA ASP A 411 -18.16 -24.20 -12.22
C ASP A 411 -19.36 -23.38 -11.68
N LYS A 412 -19.56 -22.16 -12.20
CA LYS A 412 -20.74 -21.30 -11.94
C LYS A 412 -21.66 -21.20 -13.11
#